data_e52a61f7168fa0eddcb50bc921c2497d
#
_entry.id   e52a61f7168fa0eddcb50bc921c2497d
#
_cell.length_a   1.000
_cell.length_b   1.000
_cell.length_c   1.000
_cell.angle_alpha   90.00
_cell.angle_beta   90.00
_cell.angle_gamma   90.00
#
_symmetry.space_group_name_H-M   'P 1'
#
loop_
_entity.id
_entity.type
_entity.pdbx_description
1 polymer ?
#
loop_
_entity_poly.entity_id
_entity_poly.type
_entity_poly.pdbx_seq_one_letter_code
_entity_poly.pdbx_strand_id
1 'polypeptide(L)'
;MSDLAHETLERHEHLQHNPEDGNARHAALVIGLLAAVLAVCEMGERNSQNAYLAHHIGASNEYAFYQARQTRALVLSQSAVILSALPPTPETQKAAADALAESKRLTEDSARGNGSQQIQARADAEARAREVSLHRYEWYELVTSALQIAIVLSSVSVVTRIARLTWLGAGIGLLAGALAALVAIGAV
;
A
#
# COMPACT_ATOMS: atom_id res chain seq x y z
N MET A 1 -71.74 7.81 1.41
CA MET A 1 -70.74 6.75 1.36
C MET A 1 -69.63 7.03 0.34
N SER A 2 -69.79 7.97 -0.60
CA SER A 2 -68.79 8.37 -1.61
C SER A 2 -67.69 9.27 -1.05
N ASP A 3 -67.96 10.09 -0.01
CA ASP A 3 -67.02 11.06 0.52
C ASP A 3 -65.81 10.38 1.26
N LEU A 4 -66.04 9.34 2.03
CA LEU A 4 -64.99 8.61 2.73
C LEU A 4 -64.02 7.91 1.76
N ALA A 5 -64.50 7.47 0.61
CA ALA A 5 -63.67 6.83 -0.40
C ALA A 5 -62.81 7.85 -1.15
N HIS A 6 -63.31 9.05 -1.38
CA HIS A 6 -62.52 10.13 -1.95
C HIS A 6 -61.45 10.69 -1.00
N GLU A 7 -61.79 10.85 0.26
CA GLU A 7 -60.85 11.32 1.29
C GLU A 7 -59.72 10.32 1.52
N THR A 8 -59.97 9.03 1.44
CA THR A 8 -58.94 7.99 1.53
C THR A 8 -58.07 7.90 0.30
N LEU A 9 -58.58 8.14 -0.89
CA LEU A 9 -57.82 8.20 -2.14
C LEU A 9 -56.91 9.45 -2.17
N GLU A 10 -57.42 10.63 -1.83
CA GLU A 10 -56.63 11.85 -1.74
C GLU A 10 -55.54 11.75 -0.68
N ARG A 11 -55.80 11.10 0.45
CA ARG A 11 -54.78 10.86 1.49
C ARG A 11 -53.73 9.87 1.00
N HIS A 12 -54.05 8.86 0.20
CA HIS A 12 -53.11 7.94 -0.41
C HIS A 12 -52.28 8.60 -1.51
N GLU A 13 -52.84 9.50 -2.33
CA GLU A 13 -52.09 10.28 -3.32
C GLU A 13 -51.13 11.27 -2.66
N HIS A 14 -51.54 11.94 -1.59
CA HIS A 14 -50.65 12.82 -0.79
C HIS A 14 -49.50 12.07 -0.11
N LEU A 15 -49.69 10.79 0.28
CA LEU A 15 -48.64 9.96 0.85
C LEU A 15 -47.66 9.44 -0.21
N GLN A 16 -48.09 9.30 -1.48
CA GLN A 16 -47.22 8.86 -2.58
C GLN A 16 -46.40 9.97 -3.22
N HIS A 17 -46.75 11.26 -2.99
CA HIS A 17 -46.08 12.42 -3.59
C HIS A 17 -45.32 13.27 -2.58
N ASN A 18 -44.85 12.68 -1.48
CA ASN A 18 -44.04 13.44 -0.53
C ASN A 18 -42.61 13.63 -1.11
N PRO A 19 -42.21 14.88 -1.50
CA PRO A 19 -40.87 15.15 -2.01
C PRO A 19 -39.76 14.79 -1.01
N GLU A 20 -40.13 14.59 0.26
CA GLU A 20 -39.25 14.15 1.33
C GLU A 20 -38.76 12.70 1.10
N ASP A 21 -39.61 11.79 0.58
CA ASP A 21 -39.23 10.43 0.24
C ASP A 21 -38.24 10.36 -0.93
N GLY A 22 -38.30 11.31 -1.86
CA GLY A 22 -37.37 11.40 -2.99
C GLY A 22 -35.95 11.68 -2.55
N ASN A 23 -35.74 12.62 -1.62
CA ASN A 23 -34.41 12.95 -1.14
C ASN A 23 -33.76 11.81 -0.33
N ALA A 24 -34.54 11.14 0.52
CA ALA A 24 -34.07 9.98 1.28
C ALA A 24 -33.66 8.81 0.36
N ARG A 25 -34.42 8.55 -0.73
CA ARG A 25 -34.08 7.54 -1.73
C ARG A 25 -32.78 7.88 -2.46
N HIS A 26 -32.61 9.13 -2.90
CA HIS A 26 -31.37 9.56 -3.55
C HIS A 26 -30.17 9.44 -2.61
N ALA A 27 -30.29 9.87 -1.35
CA ALA A 27 -29.25 9.73 -0.37
C ALA A 27 -28.88 8.27 -0.10
N ALA A 28 -29.86 7.37 0.00
CA ALA A 28 -29.64 5.94 0.17
C ALA A 28 -28.88 5.32 -1.02
N LEU A 29 -29.24 5.70 -2.25
CA LEU A 29 -28.53 5.25 -3.45
C LEU A 29 -27.09 5.76 -3.49
N VAL A 30 -26.86 7.05 -3.14
CA VAL A 30 -25.53 7.63 -3.07
C VAL A 30 -24.68 6.91 -2.01
N ILE A 31 -25.21 6.68 -0.81
CA ILE A 31 -24.52 5.96 0.26
C ILE A 31 -24.15 4.54 -0.19
N GLY A 32 -25.10 3.81 -0.82
CA GLY A 32 -24.86 2.46 -1.32
C GLY A 32 -23.76 2.41 -2.38
N LEU A 33 -23.77 3.37 -3.32
CA LEU A 33 -22.74 3.47 -4.35
C LEU A 33 -21.38 3.82 -3.75
N LEU A 34 -21.32 4.82 -2.84
CA LEU A 34 -20.08 5.20 -2.17
C LEU A 34 -19.51 4.05 -1.34
N ALA A 35 -20.35 3.28 -0.66
CA ALA A 35 -19.92 2.11 0.11
C ALA A 35 -19.34 1.01 -0.79
N ALA A 36 -19.93 0.79 -1.98
CA ALA A 36 -19.38 -0.16 -2.94
C ALA A 36 -18.01 0.28 -3.48
N VAL A 37 -17.86 1.57 -3.81
CA VAL A 37 -16.57 2.14 -4.24
C VAL A 37 -15.55 2.06 -3.10
N LEU A 38 -15.95 2.40 -1.87
CA LEU A 38 -15.10 2.30 -0.68
C LEU A 38 -14.55 0.88 -0.50
N ALA A 39 -15.40 -0.15 -0.60
CA ALA A 39 -14.97 -1.55 -0.47
C ALA A 39 -13.90 -1.94 -1.50
N VAL A 40 -14.02 -1.46 -2.74
CA VAL A 40 -12.99 -1.69 -3.79
C VAL A 40 -11.69 -0.94 -3.45
N CYS A 41 -11.78 0.30 -2.99
CA CYS A 41 -10.61 1.10 -2.61
C CYS A 41 -9.88 0.51 -1.39
N GLU A 42 -10.59 0.03 -0.37
CA GLU A 42 -10.01 -0.67 0.78
C GLU A 42 -9.26 -1.95 0.38
N MET A 43 -9.76 -2.67 -0.64
CA MET A 43 -9.03 -3.82 -1.17
C MET A 43 -7.73 -3.39 -1.85
N GLY A 44 -7.74 -2.30 -2.61
CA GLY A 44 -6.55 -1.70 -3.23
C GLY A 44 -5.53 -1.24 -2.18
N GLU A 45 -6.00 -0.58 -1.12
CA GLU A 45 -5.21 -0.12 0.03
C GLU A 45 -4.49 -1.30 0.70
N ARG A 46 -5.23 -2.35 1.09
CA ARG A 46 -4.67 -3.56 1.73
C ARG A 46 -3.65 -4.27 0.84
N ASN A 47 -3.91 -4.34 -0.46
CA ASN A 47 -2.99 -4.94 -1.41
C ASN A 47 -1.67 -4.14 -1.49
N SER A 48 -1.76 -2.82 -1.56
CA SER A 48 -0.60 -1.92 -1.59
C SER A 48 0.18 -1.97 -0.27
N GLN A 49 -0.51 -2.04 0.87
CA GLN A 49 0.10 -2.22 2.19
C GLN A 49 0.87 -3.55 2.30
N ASN A 50 0.26 -4.65 1.84
CA ASN A 50 0.92 -5.95 1.85
C ASN A 50 2.15 -5.96 0.94
N ALA A 51 2.07 -5.34 -0.24
CA ALA A 51 3.22 -5.21 -1.14
C ALA A 51 4.34 -4.37 -0.52
N TYR A 52 4.00 -3.23 0.10
CA TYR A 52 4.94 -2.41 0.86
C TYR A 52 5.68 -3.22 1.94
N LEU A 53 4.93 -3.98 2.77
CA LEU A 53 5.52 -4.80 3.83
C LEU A 53 6.42 -5.92 3.27
N ALA A 54 6.00 -6.58 2.18
CA ALA A 54 6.78 -7.61 1.53
C ALA A 54 8.13 -7.06 1.02
N HIS A 55 8.11 -5.93 0.31
CA HIS A 55 9.32 -5.28 -0.19
C HIS A 55 10.18 -4.69 0.92
N HIS A 56 9.57 -4.19 2.02
CA HIS A 56 10.30 -3.73 3.19
C HIS A 56 11.11 -4.86 3.84
N ILE A 57 10.49 -6.03 4.02
CA ILE A 57 11.15 -7.23 4.55
C ILE A 57 12.21 -7.71 3.57
N GLY A 58 11.91 -7.72 2.26
CA GLY A 58 12.85 -8.10 1.20
C GLY A 58 14.12 -7.24 1.24
N ALA A 59 13.97 -5.93 1.23
CA ALA A 59 15.09 -4.99 1.33
C ALA A 59 15.91 -5.20 2.61
N SER A 60 15.25 -5.34 3.75
CA SER A 60 15.91 -5.57 5.04
C SER A 60 16.74 -6.87 5.03
N ASN A 61 16.19 -7.94 4.47
CA ASN A 61 16.89 -9.23 4.37
C ASN A 61 18.12 -9.15 3.44
N GLU A 62 17.99 -8.49 2.28
CA GLU A 62 19.11 -8.31 1.35
C GLU A 62 20.22 -7.44 1.97
N TYR A 63 19.88 -6.36 2.69
CA TYR A 63 20.87 -5.54 3.40
C TYR A 63 21.52 -6.32 4.55
N ALA A 64 20.77 -7.11 5.31
CA ALA A 64 21.35 -7.97 6.37
C ALA A 64 22.30 -9.02 5.77
N PHE A 65 21.93 -9.63 4.65
CA PHE A 65 22.78 -10.57 3.95
C PHE A 65 24.06 -9.90 3.42
N TYR A 66 23.94 -8.71 2.85
CA TYR A 66 25.10 -7.90 2.43
C TYR A 66 26.05 -7.64 3.60
N GLN A 67 25.53 -7.15 4.73
CA GLN A 67 26.32 -6.85 5.93
C GLN A 67 27.02 -8.11 6.48
N ALA A 68 26.31 -9.24 6.54
CA ALA A 68 26.88 -10.49 7.03
C ALA A 68 28.05 -10.95 6.14
N ARG A 69 27.92 -10.85 4.81
CA ARG A 69 28.99 -11.19 3.86
C ARG A 69 30.16 -10.24 3.98
N GLN A 70 29.94 -8.94 4.08
CA GLN A 70 30.98 -7.93 4.25
C GLN A 70 31.76 -8.16 5.55
N THR A 71 31.06 -8.39 6.65
CA THR A 71 31.68 -8.68 7.94
C THR A 71 32.53 -9.94 7.85
N ARG A 72 32.04 -11.03 7.25
CA ARG A 72 32.79 -12.27 7.07
C ARG A 72 34.00 -12.07 6.17
N ALA A 73 33.88 -11.31 5.08
CA ALA A 73 35.00 -11.01 4.20
C ALA A 73 36.08 -10.19 4.91
N LEU A 74 35.67 -9.20 5.74
CA LEU A 74 36.58 -8.40 6.55
C LEU A 74 37.32 -9.28 7.57
N VAL A 75 36.61 -10.13 8.32
CA VAL A 75 37.24 -11.05 9.30
C VAL A 75 38.27 -11.95 8.63
N LEU A 76 37.94 -12.52 7.45
CA LEU A 76 38.87 -13.35 6.70
C LEU A 76 40.10 -12.56 6.22
N SER A 77 39.91 -11.35 5.71
CA SER A 77 41.04 -10.51 5.28
C SER A 77 41.95 -10.12 6.48
N GLN A 78 41.39 -9.80 7.64
CA GLN A 78 42.16 -9.54 8.86
C GLN A 78 42.90 -10.81 9.34
N SER A 79 42.27 -11.99 9.27
CA SER A 79 42.90 -13.27 9.59
C SER A 79 44.09 -13.53 8.67
N ALA A 80 43.97 -13.23 7.38
CA ALA A 80 45.07 -13.37 6.43
C ALA A 80 46.26 -12.46 6.77
N VAL A 81 46.00 -11.21 7.21
CA VAL A 81 47.03 -10.27 7.66
C VAL A 81 47.74 -10.81 8.91
N ILE A 82 47.00 -11.28 9.89
CA ILE A 82 47.55 -11.85 11.14
C ILE A 82 48.40 -13.05 10.83
N LEU A 83 47.93 -13.99 10.02
CA LEU A 83 48.65 -15.19 9.61
C LEU A 83 49.95 -14.87 8.85
N SER A 84 49.93 -13.79 8.03
CA SER A 84 51.12 -13.31 7.32
C SER A 84 52.17 -12.66 8.21
N ALA A 85 51.78 -12.22 9.41
CA ALA A 85 52.70 -11.66 10.41
C ALA A 85 53.37 -12.72 11.29
N LEU A 86 52.90 -13.99 11.24
CA LEU A 86 53.49 -15.09 11.97
C LEU A 86 54.76 -15.63 11.23
N PRO A 87 55.64 -16.41 11.93
CA PRO A 87 56.77 -17.09 11.26
C PRO A 87 56.33 -17.86 10.03
N PRO A 88 57.00 -17.68 8.89
CA PRO A 88 56.58 -18.26 7.61
C PRO A 88 56.79 -19.78 7.60
N THR A 89 55.75 -20.55 7.84
CA THR A 89 55.70 -22.00 7.58
C THR A 89 54.81 -22.29 6.37
N PRO A 90 54.92 -23.42 5.71
CA PRO A 90 54.03 -23.83 4.62
C PRO A 90 52.55 -23.76 5.02
N GLU A 91 52.23 -24.08 6.26
CA GLU A 91 50.89 -24.11 6.81
C GLU A 91 50.35 -22.69 7.01
N THR A 92 51.15 -21.76 7.60
CA THR A 92 50.72 -20.36 7.82
C THR A 92 50.55 -19.60 6.49
N GLN A 93 51.43 -19.85 5.51
CA GLN A 93 51.33 -19.25 4.17
C GLN A 93 50.06 -19.73 3.43
N LYS A 94 49.82 -21.05 3.47
CA LYS A 94 48.61 -21.63 2.87
C LYS A 94 47.34 -21.08 3.52
N ALA A 95 47.27 -21.06 4.84
CA ALA A 95 46.13 -20.57 5.58
C ALA A 95 45.83 -19.08 5.28
N ALA A 96 46.88 -18.26 5.16
CA ALA A 96 46.73 -16.84 4.78
C ALA A 96 46.20 -16.69 3.35
N ALA A 97 46.74 -17.47 2.40
CA ALA A 97 46.27 -17.45 1.01
C ALA A 97 44.82 -17.93 0.86
N ASP A 98 44.45 -19.01 1.56
CA ASP A 98 43.08 -19.54 1.56
C ASP A 98 42.07 -18.52 2.16
N ALA A 99 42.44 -17.86 3.26
CA ALA A 99 41.60 -16.82 3.87
C ALA A 99 41.41 -15.62 2.95
N LEU A 100 42.46 -15.14 2.27
CA LEU A 100 42.38 -14.07 1.31
C LEU A 100 41.53 -14.42 0.07
N ALA A 101 41.73 -15.63 -0.45
CA ALA A 101 40.94 -16.13 -1.59
C ALA A 101 39.45 -16.22 -1.24
N GLU A 102 39.12 -16.72 -0.06
CA GLU A 102 37.71 -16.79 0.41
C GLU A 102 37.12 -15.39 0.68
N SER A 103 37.87 -14.45 1.26
CA SER A 103 37.46 -13.08 1.41
C SER A 103 37.11 -12.46 0.05
N LYS A 104 37.99 -12.63 -0.94
CA LYS A 104 37.75 -12.14 -2.30
C LYS A 104 36.53 -12.82 -2.95
N ARG A 105 36.36 -14.11 -2.75
CA ARG A 105 35.18 -14.84 -3.23
C ARG A 105 33.88 -14.29 -2.65
N LEU A 106 33.85 -13.91 -1.38
CA LEU A 106 32.67 -13.33 -0.74
C LEU A 106 32.29 -11.97 -1.31
N THR A 107 33.26 -11.18 -1.76
CA THR A 107 33.02 -9.84 -2.31
C THR A 107 32.74 -9.84 -3.82
N GLU A 108 33.35 -10.78 -4.57
CA GLU A 108 33.37 -10.77 -6.05
C GLU A 108 32.62 -11.96 -6.69
N ASP A 109 31.78 -12.71 -5.96
CA ASP A 109 31.08 -13.91 -6.44
C ASP A 109 30.02 -13.59 -7.51
N SER A 110 30.47 -13.10 -8.66
CA SER A 110 29.62 -12.74 -9.78
C SER A 110 28.98 -13.95 -10.47
N ALA A 111 29.66 -15.10 -10.44
CA ALA A 111 29.20 -16.32 -11.12
C ALA A 111 27.90 -16.88 -10.51
N ARG A 112 27.71 -16.72 -9.20
CA ARG A 112 26.50 -17.17 -8.46
C ARG A 112 25.50 -16.05 -8.21
N GLY A 113 25.75 -14.85 -8.70
CA GLY A 113 24.88 -13.69 -8.45
C GLY A 113 24.90 -13.20 -7.01
N ASN A 114 25.91 -13.55 -6.21
CA ASN A 114 26.03 -13.25 -4.80
C ASN A 114 27.22 -12.34 -4.46
N GLY A 115 27.81 -11.66 -5.42
CA GLY A 115 28.80 -10.62 -5.16
C GLY A 115 28.16 -9.42 -4.47
N SER A 116 28.96 -8.65 -3.74
CA SER A 116 28.50 -7.49 -2.96
C SER A 116 27.67 -6.50 -3.78
N GLN A 117 28.11 -6.18 -4.99
CA GLN A 117 27.39 -5.25 -5.88
C GLN A 117 26.01 -5.78 -6.31
N GLN A 118 25.91 -7.10 -6.56
CA GLN A 118 24.66 -7.74 -6.99
C GLN A 118 23.65 -7.83 -5.84
N ILE A 119 24.12 -8.11 -4.62
CA ILE A 119 23.27 -8.11 -3.42
C ILE A 119 22.77 -6.69 -3.17
N GLN A 120 23.65 -5.69 -3.25
CA GLN A 120 23.26 -4.30 -3.08
C GLN A 120 22.25 -3.87 -4.14
N ALA A 121 22.47 -4.25 -5.40
CA ALA A 121 21.53 -3.94 -6.48
C ALA A 121 20.12 -4.54 -6.24
N ARG A 122 20.05 -5.77 -5.69
CA ARG A 122 18.78 -6.39 -5.28
C ARG A 122 18.13 -5.63 -4.12
N ALA A 123 18.91 -5.30 -3.09
CA ALA A 123 18.42 -4.51 -1.96
C ALA A 123 17.85 -3.16 -2.41
N ASP A 124 18.55 -2.46 -3.31
CA ASP A 124 18.09 -1.19 -3.88
C ASP A 124 16.85 -1.37 -4.77
N ALA A 125 16.71 -2.49 -5.48
CA ALA A 125 15.52 -2.79 -6.26
C ALA A 125 14.30 -3.02 -5.35
N GLU A 126 14.46 -3.79 -4.28
CA GLU A 126 13.42 -3.99 -3.26
C GLU A 126 13.06 -2.67 -2.56
N ALA A 127 14.04 -1.82 -2.24
CA ALA A 127 13.81 -0.52 -1.64
C ALA A 127 13.00 0.41 -2.57
N ARG A 128 13.28 0.41 -3.87
CA ARG A 128 12.48 1.18 -4.84
C ARG A 128 11.05 0.64 -4.99
N ALA A 129 10.90 -0.68 -5.05
CA ALA A 129 9.58 -1.32 -5.11
C ALA A 129 8.74 -1.03 -3.86
N ARG A 130 9.38 -1.01 -2.68
CA ARG A 130 8.77 -0.58 -1.43
C ARG A 130 8.24 0.84 -1.52
N GLU A 131 9.03 1.79 -2.03
CA GLU A 131 8.64 3.20 -2.16
C GLU A 131 7.42 3.38 -3.05
N VAL A 132 7.39 2.70 -4.19
CA VAL A 132 6.23 2.71 -5.09
C VAL A 132 4.97 2.16 -4.41
N SER A 133 5.13 1.07 -3.64
CA SER A 133 4.01 0.45 -2.93
C SER A 133 3.51 1.33 -1.77
N LEU A 134 4.42 2.01 -1.06
CA LEU A 134 4.09 2.96 -0.02
C LEU A 134 3.29 4.14 -0.58
N HIS A 135 3.75 4.73 -1.67
CA HIS A 135 3.07 5.85 -2.30
C HIS A 135 1.65 5.49 -2.75
N ARG A 136 1.46 4.30 -3.34
CA ARG A 136 0.12 3.80 -3.68
C ARG A 136 -0.76 3.60 -2.43
N TYR A 137 -0.20 3.07 -1.35
CA TYR A 137 -0.91 2.90 -0.09
C TYR A 137 -1.41 4.24 0.44
N GLU A 138 -0.55 5.27 0.50
CA GLU A 138 -0.89 6.61 0.98
C GLU A 138 -2.03 7.25 0.16
N TRP A 139 -2.01 7.08 -1.17
CA TRP A 139 -3.10 7.57 -2.02
C TRP A 139 -4.42 6.85 -1.76
N TYR A 140 -4.39 5.52 -1.61
CA TYR A 140 -5.60 4.79 -1.29
C TYR A 140 -6.15 5.16 0.10
N GLU A 141 -5.30 5.36 1.11
CA GLU A 141 -5.68 5.83 2.43
C GLU A 141 -6.38 7.20 2.38
N LEU A 142 -5.87 8.13 1.58
CA LEU A 142 -6.52 9.41 1.35
C LEU A 142 -7.90 9.26 0.69
N VAL A 143 -7.99 8.42 -0.33
CA VAL A 143 -9.24 8.13 -1.04
C VAL A 143 -10.28 7.49 -0.13
N THR A 144 -9.91 6.46 0.63
CA THR A 144 -10.82 5.78 1.55
C THR A 144 -11.33 6.71 2.64
N SER A 145 -10.45 7.56 3.19
CA SER A 145 -10.82 8.60 4.16
C SER A 145 -11.83 9.60 3.57
N ALA A 146 -11.61 10.06 2.34
CA ALA A 146 -12.53 10.98 1.66
C ALA A 146 -13.90 10.32 1.40
N LEU A 147 -13.92 9.04 0.98
CA LEU A 147 -15.17 8.29 0.78
C LEU A 147 -15.94 8.08 2.08
N GLN A 148 -15.27 7.80 3.19
CA GLN A 148 -15.89 7.69 4.51
C GLN A 148 -16.56 9.00 4.93
N ILE A 149 -15.88 10.14 4.74
CA ILE A 149 -16.46 11.47 4.99
C ILE A 149 -17.68 11.71 4.09
N ALA A 150 -17.61 11.34 2.81
CA ALA A 150 -18.71 11.48 1.86
C ALA A 150 -19.94 10.67 2.30
N ILE A 151 -19.76 9.44 2.78
CA ILE A 151 -20.82 8.57 3.32
C ILE A 151 -21.45 9.21 4.56
N VAL A 152 -20.63 9.72 5.49
CA VAL A 152 -21.13 10.39 6.72
C VAL A 152 -21.95 11.62 6.36
N LEU A 153 -21.48 12.49 5.45
CA LEU A 153 -22.23 13.67 5.01
C LEU A 153 -23.58 13.29 4.36
N SER A 154 -23.56 12.26 3.51
CA SER A 154 -24.79 11.76 2.89
C SER A 154 -25.76 11.17 3.93
N SER A 155 -25.26 10.49 4.94
CA SER A 155 -26.08 9.94 6.04
C SER A 155 -26.69 11.04 6.92
N VAL A 156 -25.91 12.07 7.25
CA VAL A 156 -26.40 13.25 7.98
C VAL A 156 -27.48 13.98 7.20
N SER A 157 -27.38 14.03 5.86
CA SER A 157 -28.39 14.62 4.99
C SER A 157 -29.77 13.98 5.17
N VAL A 158 -29.83 12.66 5.38
CA VAL A 158 -31.08 11.94 5.59
C VAL A 158 -31.75 12.38 6.90
N VAL A 159 -30.96 12.51 7.97
CA VAL A 159 -31.47 12.88 9.30
C VAL A 159 -31.86 14.37 9.36
N THR A 160 -31.06 15.23 8.78
CA THR A 160 -31.26 16.70 8.82
C THR A 160 -32.18 17.21 7.73
N ARG A 161 -32.55 16.37 6.75
CA ARG A 161 -33.34 16.70 5.55
C ARG A 161 -32.72 17.82 4.69
N ILE A 162 -31.40 18.04 4.80
CA ILE A 162 -30.66 19.04 4.02
C ILE A 162 -30.08 18.38 2.77
N ALA A 163 -30.80 18.43 1.65
CA ALA A 163 -30.42 17.82 0.37
C ALA A 163 -29.01 18.24 -0.13
N ARG A 164 -28.55 19.44 0.22
CA ARG A 164 -27.22 19.94 -0.17
C ARG A 164 -26.08 19.07 0.36
N LEU A 165 -26.25 18.43 1.52
CA LEU A 165 -25.24 17.53 2.09
C LEU A 165 -25.08 16.25 1.27
N THR A 166 -26.16 15.71 0.71
CA THR A 166 -26.08 14.55 -0.22
C THR A 166 -25.27 14.91 -1.46
N TRP A 167 -25.51 16.08 -2.05
CA TRP A 167 -24.78 16.52 -3.25
C TRP A 167 -23.30 16.80 -2.95
N LEU A 168 -22.99 17.35 -1.77
CA LEU A 168 -21.62 17.52 -1.30
C LEU A 168 -20.92 16.16 -1.16
N GLY A 169 -21.57 15.20 -0.49
CA GLY A 169 -21.04 13.84 -0.35
C GLY A 169 -20.83 13.16 -1.70
N ALA A 170 -21.81 13.27 -2.62
CA ALA A 170 -21.69 12.71 -3.97
C ALA A 170 -20.51 13.35 -4.75
N GLY A 171 -20.31 14.67 -4.63
CA GLY A 171 -19.19 15.39 -5.25
C GLY A 171 -17.83 14.92 -4.73
N ILE A 172 -17.67 14.83 -3.40
CA ILE A 172 -16.44 14.31 -2.76
C ILE A 172 -16.20 12.87 -3.21
N GLY A 173 -17.23 12.03 -3.19
CA GLY A 173 -17.12 10.63 -3.58
C GLY A 173 -16.74 10.44 -5.05
N LEU A 174 -17.24 11.28 -5.94
CA LEU A 174 -16.89 11.25 -7.37
C LEU A 174 -15.42 11.63 -7.58
N LEU A 175 -14.94 12.68 -6.90
CA LEU A 175 -13.53 13.08 -6.96
C LEU A 175 -12.62 12.00 -6.38
N ALA A 176 -12.98 11.43 -5.25
CA ALA A 176 -12.24 10.33 -4.63
C ALA A 176 -12.20 9.08 -5.52
N GLY A 177 -13.33 8.72 -6.14
CA GLY A 177 -13.41 7.60 -7.08
C GLY A 177 -12.57 7.82 -8.35
N ALA A 178 -12.57 9.05 -8.89
CA ALA A 178 -11.71 9.41 -10.02
C ALA A 178 -10.21 9.31 -9.65
N LEU A 179 -9.84 9.79 -8.46
CA LEU A 179 -8.47 9.67 -7.96
C LEU A 179 -8.07 8.21 -7.76
N ALA A 180 -8.95 7.36 -7.19
CA ALA A 180 -8.73 5.93 -7.06
C ALA A 180 -8.46 5.26 -8.42
N ALA A 181 -9.20 5.63 -9.46
CA ALA A 181 -8.98 5.12 -10.81
C ALA A 181 -7.60 5.52 -11.36
N LEU A 182 -7.15 6.77 -11.11
CA LEU A 182 -5.81 7.23 -11.50
C LEU A 182 -4.71 6.45 -10.78
N VAL A 183 -4.86 6.21 -9.48
CA VAL A 183 -3.93 5.38 -8.69
C VAL A 183 -3.89 3.94 -9.21
N ALA A 184 -5.04 3.37 -9.56
CA ALA A 184 -5.14 2.00 -10.06
C ALA A 184 -4.38 1.80 -11.39
N ILE A 185 -4.44 2.79 -12.29
CA ILE A 185 -3.72 2.74 -13.58
C ILE A 185 -2.26 3.22 -13.48
N GLY A 186 -1.79 3.62 -12.28
CA GLY A 186 -0.42 4.08 -12.05
C GLY A 186 -0.11 5.45 -12.65
N ALA A 187 -1.12 6.33 -12.76
CA ALA A 187 -0.96 7.69 -13.28
C ALA A 187 -0.55 8.70 -12.19
N VAL A 188 -0.58 8.27 -10.92
CA VAL A 188 -0.19 9.06 -9.74
C VAL A 188 0.66 8.19 -8.82
#